data_0418ce0a23095d172f9e130d335cc28a
#
_entry.id   0418ce0a23095d172f9e130d335cc28a
#
_cell.length_a   1.000
_cell.length_b   1.000
_cell.length_c   1.000
_cell.angle_alpha   90.00
_cell.angle_beta   90.00
_cell.angle_gamma   90.00
#
_symmetry.space_group_name_H-M   'P 1'
#
loop_
_entity.id
_entity.type
_entity.pdbx_description
1 polymer ?
#
loop_
_entity_poly.entity_id
_entity_poly.type
_entity_poly.pdbx_seq_one_letter_code
_entity_poly.pdbx_strand_id
1 'polypeptide(L)'
;MAGFASGANWGTTPNASTFTENIGSVTRLATSAPFGRYLTEQIIENSAMIQSGLIQTDARLNNVTGVLVELPFFDQLDYTEENVDSSATWGTANKGAYLTQKHTASTQYGPIVTRGAAFAADILSGYETGEDALANVSAQLSRKINKDITSKIISQLTGLFGTALAGNSLNKAVAAGGTADDSNYLTAASVTQAKYLLGEKAADVSVLVVHPLVAADMEARGMLTFLNSGGTVNYASNGVGVTDTQIGYFAGLRVVVDSQVPTVTPDSGTTGDALGYTCFLAAPGVIRTGSQFPLTIKADEDILSLQNVMSVTYNRLDHVLGTSYSGDMHPTNSDLADPSNWSLAYTSRENVPLCELIVNTPYGMTVE
;
A
#
# COMPACT_ATOMS: atom_id res chain seq x y z
N MET A 1 -50.36 -5.76 -6.57
CA MET A 1 -49.44 -5.64 -7.73
C MET A 1 -48.70 -4.31 -7.54
N ALA A 2 -47.55 -4.35 -7.00
CA ALA A 2 -46.69 -3.17 -6.95
C ALA A 2 -46.04 -3.02 -8.33
N GLY A 3 -46.42 -1.93 -9.03
CA GLY A 3 -45.91 -1.65 -10.36
C GLY A 3 -44.41 -1.46 -10.35
N PHE A 4 -43.76 -2.11 -11.26
CA PHE A 4 -42.36 -1.84 -11.56
C PHE A 4 -42.20 -0.35 -11.89
N ALA A 5 -41.34 0.36 -11.19
CA ALA A 5 -41.06 1.74 -11.52
C ALA A 5 -40.55 1.82 -12.96
N SER A 6 -41.27 2.53 -13.79
CA SER A 6 -40.89 2.79 -15.18
C SER A 6 -39.65 3.66 -15.18
N GLY A 7 -38.52 3.07 -15.39
CA GLY A 7 -37.21 3.77 -15.39
C GLY A 7 -36.03 2.89 -15.09
N ALA A 8 -36.22 1.64 -14.71
CA ALA A 8 -35.15 0.71 -14.59
C ALA A 8 -34.55 0.39 -15.97
N ASN A 9 -33.37 0.90 -16.23
CA ASN A 9 -32.62 0.66 -17.45
C ASN A 9 -32.06 -0.76 -17.40
N TRP A 10 -32.84 -1.72 -17.90
CA TRP A 10 -32.46 -3.15 -17.90
C TRP A 10 -31.31 -3.49 -18.86
N GLY A 11 -30.69 -2.50 -19.48
CA GLY A 11 -29.78 -2.75 -20.60
C GLY A 11 -28.30 -2.48 -20.36
N THR A 12 -27.87 -1.82 -19.27
CA THR A 12 -26.46 -1.36 -19.20
C THR A 12 -25.73 -1.52 -17.88
N THR A 13 -26.42 -1.71 -16.78
CA THR A 13 -25.80 -2.05 -15.50
C THR A 13 -26.79 -2.80 -14.64
N PRO A 14 -26.56 -4.07 -14.31
CA PRO A 14 -27.35 -4.73 -13.31
C PRO A 14 -27.18 -3.95 -12.00
N ASN A 15 -28.25 -3.26 -11.61
CA ASN A 15 -28.25 -2.56 -10.36
C ASN A 15 -28.36 -3.61 -9.25
N ALA A 16 -27.29 -3.84 -8.52
CA ALA A 16 -27.23 -4.81 -7.43
C ALA A 16 -28.40 -4.63 -6.43
N SER A 17 -28.98 -3.42 -6.36
CA SER A 17 -30.15 -3.16 -5.51
C SER A 17 -31.46 -3.79 -6.00
N THR A 18 -31.55 -4.24 -7.25
CA THR A 18 -32.76 -4.92 -7.76
C THR A 18 -32.75 -6.43 -7.51
N PHE A 19 -31.61 -6.99 -7.11
CA PHE A 19 -31.46 -8.41 -6.81
C PHE A 19 -31.68 -8.77 -5.33
N THR A 20 -32.00 -7.80 -4.50
CA THR A 20 -32.11 -8.01 -3.04
C THR A 20 -33.44 -8.59 -2.58
N GLU A 21 -34.39 -8.80 -3.44
CA GLU A 21 -35.66 -9.36 -3.01
C GLU A 21 -35.72 -10.88 -3.15
N ASN A 22 -35.21 -11.51 -2.12
CA ASN A 22 -35.85 -12.62 -1.45
C ASN A 22 -36.51 -13.69 -2.30
N ILE A 23 -35.75 -14.46 -2.95
CA ILE A 23 -36.21 -15.79 -3.25
C ILE A 23 -35.16 -16.70 -2.68
N GLY A 24 -35.52 -17.37 -1.61
CA GLY A 24 -34.76 -18.32 -0.83
C GLY A 24 -33.31 -18.44 -1.23
N SER A 25 -32.48 -17.66 -0.60
CA SER A 25 -31.05 -17.61 -0.83
C SER A 25 -30.46 -18.99 -0.83
N VAL A 26 -30.18 -19.50 -1.99
CA VAL A 26 -29.30 -20.65 -2.09
C VAL A 26 -27.89 -20.10 -2.15
N THR A 27 -27.41 -19.71 -1.01
CA THR A 27 -26.01 -19.33 -0.79
C THR A 27 -25.14 -20.57 -0.99
N ARG A 28 -24.78 -20.87 -2.23
CA ARG A 28 -24.09 -22.14 -2.56
C ARG A 28 -22.57 -22.07 -2.39
N LEU A 29 -21.94 -21.03 -2.82
CA LEU A 29 -20.47 -20.97 -2.82
C LEU A 29 -19.91 -19.98 -1.80
N ALA A 30 -20.51 -18.84 -1.69
CA ALA A 30 -19.93 -17.75 -0.95
C ALA A 30 -20.13 -17.82 0.56
N THR A 31 -21.13 -18.58 1.02
CA THR A 31 -21.32 -18.83 2.46
C THR A 31 -20.64 -20.09 2.94
N SER A 32 -19.99 -20.86 2.06
CA SER A 32 -19.17 -21.95 2.53
C SER A 32 -17.89 -21.38 3.17
N ALA A 33 -17.74 -21.61 4.45
CA ALA A 33 -16.53 -21.24 5.18
C ALA A 33 -15.22 -21.71 4.50
N PRO A 34 -15.17 -22.87 3.81
CA PRO A 34 -13.99 -23.28 3.04
C PRO A 34 -13.63 -22.35 1.88
N PHE A 35 -14.60 -21.83 1.14
CA PHE A 35 -14.34 -20.96 -0.01
C PHE A 35 -13.80 -19.60 0.43
N GLY A 36 -14.39 -19.01 1.45
CA GLY A 36 -13.91 -17.74 2.00
C GLY A 36 -12.48 -17.85 2.56
N ARG A 37 -12.14 -18.94 3.21
CA ARG A 37 -10.78 -19.22 3.67
C ARG A 37 -9.79 -19.35 2.53
N TYR A 38 -10.13 -20.08 1.50
CA TYR A 38 -9.28 -20.27 0.34
C TYR A 38 -8.95 -18.95 -0.36
N LEU A 39 -9.95 -18.10 -0.55
CA LEU A 39 -9.74 -16.79 -1.15
C LEU A 39 -8.85 -15.88 -0.29
N THR A 40 -9.03 -15.90 1.01
CA THR A 40 -8.22 -15.13 1.96
C THR A 40 -6.76 -15.58 1.98
N GLU A 41 -6.51 -16.86 1.99
CA GLU A 41 -5.16 -17.43 1.94
C GLU A 41 -4.44 -17.03 0.65
N GLN A 42 -5.09 -17.13 -0.50
CA GLN A 42 -4.52 -16.70 -1.78
C GLN A 42 -4.16 -15.21 -1.80
N ILE A 43 -4.99 -14.36 -1.21
CA ILE A 43 -4.71 -12.91 -1.12
C ILE A 43 -3.43 -12.66 -0.32
N ILE A 44 -3.21 -13.36 0.77
CA ILE A 44 -2.03 -13.20 1.61
C ILE A 44 -0.78 -13.72 0.91
N GLU A 45 -0.84 -14.90 0.32
CA GLU A 45 0.30 -15.57 -0.30
C GLU A 45 0.82 -14.85 -1.55
N ASN A 46 -0.06 -14.24 -2.33
CA ASN A 46 0.30 -13.60 -3.60
C ASN A 46 0.72 -12.13 -3.49
N SER A 47 0.74 -11.54 -2.31
CA SER A 47 1.14 -10.14 -2.13
C SER A 47 2.64 -10.02 -1.87
N ALA A 48 3.38 -9.53 -2.85
CA ALA A 48 4.82 -9.28 -2.73
C ALA A 48 5.14 -8.30 -1.59
N MET A 49 4.34 -7.27 -1.42
CA MET A 49 4.51 -6.29 -0.34
C MET A 49 4.28 -6.88 1.04
N ILE A 50 3.29 -7.77 1.21
CA ILE A 50 3.03 -8.44 2.49
C ILE A 50 4.16 -9.42 2.81
N GLN A 51 4.61 -10.19 1.83
CA GLN A 51 5.72 -11.14 2.00
C GLN A 51 7.06 -10.44 2.29
N SER A 52 7.24 -9.22 1.83
CA SER A 52 8.44 -8.42 2.11
C SER A 52 8.57 -8.03 3.59
N GLY A 53 7.49 -8.11 4.36
CA GLY A 53 7.45 -7.64 5.74
C GLY A 53 7.27 -6.12 5.87
N LEU A 54 7.05 -5.41 4.77
CA LEU A 54 6.75 -3.97 4.77
C LEU A 54 5.45 -3.68 5.52
N ILE A 55 4.47 -4.57 5.35
CA ILE A 55 3.16 -4.49 5.95
C ILE A 55 3.07 -5.47 7.11
N GLN A 56 2.70 -4.99 8.28
CA GLN A 56 2.46 -5.83 9.44
C GLN A 56 1.04 -5.61 9.98
N THR A 57 0.40 -6.71 10.33
CA THR A 57 -0.91 -6.65 11.01
C THR A 57 -0.74 -6.16 12.44
N ASP A 58 -1.50 -5.15 12.83
CA ASP A 58 -1.56 -4.64 14.19
C ASP A 58 -2.92 -4.95 14.82
N ALA A 59 -2.90 -5.69 15.92
CA ALA A 59 -4.13 -6.08 16.61
C ALA A 59 -4.96 -4.87 17.10
N ARG A 60 -4.32 -3.73 17.35
CA ARG A 60 -5.00 -2.49 17.76
C ARG A 60 -5.85 -1.88 16.65
N LEU A 61 -5.56 -2.22 15.39
CA LEU A 61 -6.27 -1.73 14.20
C LEU A 61 -7.39 -2.69 13.76
N ASN A 62 -7.58 -3.81 14.46
CA ASN A 62 -8.63 -4.75 14.16
C ASN A 62 -9.90 -4.41 14.98
N ASN A 63 -11.06 -4.66 14.39
CA ASN A 63 -12.38 -4.43 14.99
C ASN A 63 -12.62 -2.99 15.49
N VAL A 64 -11.96 -2.02 14.91
CA VAL A 64 -12.18 -0.60 15.21
C VAL A 64 -13.53 -0.14 14.66
N THR A 65 -14.18 0.77 15.36
CA THR A 65 -15.43 1.37 14.93
C THR A 65 -15.19 2.77 14.35
N GLY A 66 -15.95 3.15 13.34
CA GLY A 66 -15.82 4.46 12.71
C GLY A 66 -15.29 4.40 11.29
N VAL A 67 -15.05 5.53 10.69
CA VAL A 67 -14.54 5.70 9.31
C VAL A 67 -13.07 6.10 9.33
N LEU A 68 -12.66 6.82 10.36
CA LEU A 68 -11.27 7.16 10.68
C LEU A 68 -10.90 6.49 11.99
N VAL A 69 -9.73 5.90 12.03
CA VAL A 69 -9.19 5.33 13.26
C VAL A 69 -8.29 6.35 13.92
N GLU A 70 -8.57 6.63 15.17
CA GLU A 70 -7.77 7.49 16.02
C GLU A 70 -6.76 6.65 16.79
N LEU A 71 -5.48 6.96 16.63
CA LEU A 71 -4.37 6.30 17.30
C LEU A 71 -3.65 7.32 18.17
N PRO A 72 -3.89 7.29 19.49
CA PRO A 72 -3.15 8.16 20.40
C PRO A 72 -1.70 7.67 20.55
N PHE A 73 -0.79 8.62 20.68
CA PHE A 73 0.62 8.36 20.98
C PHE A 73 1.18 9.45 21.89
N PHE A 74 2.26 9.15 22.59
CA PHE A 74 2.99 10.16 23.35
C PHE A 74 3.99 10.83 22.42
N ASP A 75 4.04 12.16 22.49
CA ASP A 75 5.04 12.93 21.77
C ASP A 75 6.46 12.60 22.27
N GLN A 76 7.46 12.98 21.50
CA GLN A 76 8.84 12.86 21.95
C GLN A 76 9.01 13.67 23.22
N LEU A 77 9.69 13.11 24.22
CA LEU A 77 9.99 13.83 25.43
C LEU A 77 10.95 14.97 25.10
N ASP A 78 10.41 16.19 25.17
CA ASP A 78 11.18 17.42 25.04
C ASP A 78 11.19 18.11 26.40
N TYR A 79 12.39 18.34 26.94
CA TYR A 79 12.55 19.00 28.21
C TYR A 79 13.75 19.95 28.16
N THR A 80 13.64 21.04 28.88
CA THR A 80 14.72 21.97 29.06
C THR A 80 15.50 21.58 30.31
N GLU A 81 16.78 21.29 30.16
CA GLU A 81 17.65 21.04 31.28
C GLU A 81 17.83 22.31 32.12
N GLU A 82 17.74 22.17 33.44
CA GLU A 82 17.94 23.26 34.35
C GLU A 82 19.30 23.08 35.09
N ASN A 83 20.01 24.18 35.22
CA ASN A 83 21.21 24.17 36.02
C ASN A 83 20.84 24.24 37.52
N VAL A 84 21.02 23.11 38.21
CA VAL A 84 20.73 23.01 39.65
C VAL A 84 21.97 23.35 40.44
N ASP A 85 21.92 24.47 41.19
CA ASP A 85 22.98 24.91 42.06
C ASP A 85 22.54 24.87 43.52
N SER A 86 23.40 24.39 44.40
CA SER A 86 23.14 24.31 45.85
C SER A 86 23.02 25.72 46.53
N SER A 87 23.47 26.79 45.87
CA SER A 87 23.34 28.15 46.33
C SER A 87 21.99 28.82 46.00
N ALA A 88 21.10 28.08 45.34
CA ALA A 88 19.86 28.65 44.80
C ALA A 88 18.80 28.86 45.88
N THR A 89 18.14 29.99 45.82
CA THR A 89 17.01 30.34 46.68
C THR A 89 15.73 29.70 46.15
N TRP A 90 15.06 28.90 46.99
CA TRP A 90 13.76 28.30 46.68
C TRP A 90 12.77 29.33 46.12
N GLY A 91 12.16 29.02 45.00
CA GLY A 91 11.09 29.81 44.42
C GLY A 91 11.52 30.90 43.43
N THR A 92 12.81 31.03 43.16
CA THR A 92 13.28 31.93 42.08
C THR A 92 13.41 31.13 40.80
N ALA A 93 12.71 31.55 39.77
CA ALA A 93 12.83 30.92 38.44
C ALA A 93 14.32 30.80 38.03
N ASN A 94 14.72 29.60 37.68
CA ASN A 94 16.06 29.25 37.21
C ASN A 94 17.15 29.09 38.29
N LYS A 95 16.83 29.01 39.56
CA LYS A 95 17.83 28.72 40.59
C LYS A 95 17.26 27.79 41.66
N GLY A 96 17.66 26.52 41.62
CA GLY A 96 17.43 25.52 42.65
C GLY A 96 16.02 24.92 42.79
N ALA A 97 15.08 25.32 41.90
CA ALA A 97 13.77 24.69 41.81
C ALA A 97 13.58 24.08 40.43
N TYR A 98 13.21 22.83 40.42
CA TYR A 98 12.81 22.18 39.17
C TYR A 98 11.48 22.76 38.68
N LEU A 99 11.44 23.22 37.41
CA LEU A 99 10.19 23.53 36.76
C LEU A 99 9.54 22.24 36.27
N THR A 100 8.32 22.01 36.69
CA THR A 100 7.55 20.87 36.20
C THR A 100 7.22 21.06 34.74
N GLN A 101 7.68 20.15 33.90
CA GLN A 101 7.39 20.13 32.48
C GLN A 101 6.30 19.10 32.20
N LYS A 102 5.50 19.34 31.15
CA LYS A 102 4.40 18.47 30.76
C LYS A 102 4.85 17.59 29.61
N HIS A 103 4.57 16.30 29.75
CA HIS A 103 4.63 15.38 28.60
C HIS A 103 3.28 15.44 27.88
N THR A 104 3.33 15.69 26.58
CA THR A 104 2.14 15.81 25.74
C THR A 104 1.85 14.49 25.02
N ALA A 105 0.57 14.30 24.74
CA ALA A 105 0.10 13.19 23.90
C ALA A 105 -0.65 13.79 22.71
N SER A 106 -0.41 13.24 21.55
CA SER A 106 -1.02 13.63 20.30
C SER A 106 -1.78 12.43 19.68
N THR A 107 -2.54 12.70 18.65
CA THR A 107 -3.31 11.68 17.95
C THR A 107 -2.98 11.69 16.47
N GLN A 108 -3.01 10.52 15.85
CA GLN A 108 -2.89 10.34 14.42
C GLN A 108 -4.13 9.63 13.89
N TYR A 109 -4.53 9.97 12.67
CA TYR A 109 -5.73 9.43 12.06
C TYR A 109 -5.38 8.58 10.85
N GLY A 110 -5.97 7.38 10.80
CA GLY A 110 -5.84 6.45 9.67
C GLY A 110 -7.17 6.25 8.95
N PRO A 111 -7.24 6.34 7.60
CA PRO A 111 -8.49 6.16 6.87
C PRO A 111 -8.82 4.69 6.70
N ILE A 112 -10.07 4.33 6.97
CA ILE A 112 -10.61 3.01 6.68
C ILE A 112 -11.19 3.01 5.27
N VAL A 113 -10.70 2.12 4.43
CA VAL A 113 -11.15 1.99 3.05
C VAL A 113 -11.97 0.73 2.89
N THR A 114 -13.25 0.91 2.59
CA THR A 114 -14.17 -0.18 2.26
C THR A 114 -14.33 -0.26 0.76
N ARG A 115 -14.13 -1.43 0.18
CA ARG A 115 -14.29 -1.70 -1.25
C ARG A 115 -15.15 -2.95 -1.45
N GLY A 116 -15.89 -2.96 -2.55
CA GLY A 116 -16.70 -4.11 -2.93
C GLY A 116 -16.86 -4.20 -4.43
N ALA A 117 -17.14 -5.40 -4.90
CA ALA A 117 -17.48 -5.70 -6.28
C ALA A 117 -18.60 -6.74 -6.32
N ALA A 118 -19.44 -6.67 -7.33
CA ALA A 118 -20.47 -7.66 -7.59
C ALA A 118 -20.29 -8.21 -9.01
N PHE A 119 -20.47 -9.51 -9.14
CA PHE A 119 -20.36 -10.25 -10.39
C PHE A 119 -21.62 -11.05 -10.61
N ALA A 120 -22.09 -11.11 -11.86
CA ALA A 120 -23.17 -11.96 -12.27
C ALA A 120 -22.67 -12.91 -13.37
N ALA A 121 -23.01 -14.18 -13.27
CA ALA A 121 -22.72 -15.19 -14.28
C ALA A 121 -24.01 -15.86 -14.71
N ASP A 122 -24.21 -16.00 -16.02
CA ASP A 122 -25.34 -16.68 -16.58
C ASP A 122 -25.18 -18.21 -16.39
N ILE A 123 -26.21 -18.86 -15.84
CA ILE A 123 -26.22 -20.29 -15.58
C ILE A 123 -26.19 -21.09 -16.90
N LEU A 124 -26.87 -20.60 -17.93
CA LEU A 124 -26.93 -21.26 -19.23
C LEU A 124 -25.57 -21.25 -19.95
N SER A 125 -24.80 -20.18 -19.79
CA SER A 125 -23.46 -20.10 -20.37
C SER A 125 -22.52 -21.18 -19.83
N GLY A 126 -22.66 -21.58 -18.57
CA GLY A 126 -21.93 -22.69 -17.97
C GLY A 126 -22.28 -24.05 -18.60
N TYR A 127 -23.53 -24.25 -18.98
CA TYR A 127 -23.93 -25.47 -19.67
C TYR A 127 -23.48 -25.53 -21.14
N GLU A 128 -23.42 -24.36 -21.80
CA GLU A 128 -22.99 -24.26 -23.20
C GLU A 128 -21.48 -24.36 -23.36
N THR A 129 -20.72 -23.75 -22.44
CA THR A 129 -19.25 -23.73 -22.52
C THR A 129 -18.60 -24.91 -21.79
N GLY A 130 -19.31 -25.56 -20.88
CA GLY A 130 -18.77 -26.64 -20.04
C GLY A 130 -17.78 -26.15 -18.96
N GLU A 131 -17.62 -24.82 -18.79
CA GLU A 131 -16.74 -24.23 -17.77
C GLU A 131 -17.56 -23.53 -16.68
N ASP A 132 -17.10 -23.64 -15.44
CA ASP A 132 -17.67 -22.93 -14.31
C ASP A 132 -17.14 -21.48 -14.29
N ALA A 133 -17.95 -20.55 -14.80
CA ALA A 133 -17.61 -19.14 -14.85
C ALA A 133 -17.33 -18.53 -13.46
N LEU A 134 -18.00 -19.01 -12.40
CA LEU A 134 -17.78 -18.50 -11.05
C LEU A 134 -16.45 -18.96 -10.46
N ALA A 135 -16.01 -20.17 -10.77
CA ALA A 135 -14.69 -20.66 -10.37
C ALA A 135 -13.58 -19.82 -11.01
N ASN A 136 -13.72 -19.49 -12.29
CA ASN A 136 -12.78 -18.61 -12.99
C ASN A 136 -12.79 -17.19 -12.43
N VAL A 137 -13.98 -16.64 -12.17
CA VAL A 137 -14.12 -15.32 -11.52
C VAL A 137 -13.44 -15.29 -10.16
N SER A 138 -13.60 -16.35 -9.35
CA SER A 138 -12.96 -16.40 -8.02
C SER A 138 -11.43 -16.37 -8.09
N ALA A 139 -10.84 -17.08 -9.05
CA ALA A 139 -9.38 -17.08 -9.25
C ALA A 139 -8.86 -15.71 -9.73
N GLN A 140 -9.58 -15.06 -10.63
CA GLN A 140 -9.23 -13.72 -11.11
C GLN A 140 -9.46 -12.65 -10.05
N LEU A 141 -10.52 -12.77 -9.26
CA LEU A 141 -10.88 -11.85 -8.19
C LEU A 141 -9.80 -11.77 -7.12
N SER A 142 -9.24 -12.90 -6.72
CA SER A 142 -8.12 -12.95 -5.77
C SER A 142 -6.93 -12.09 -6.24
N ARG A 143 -6.52 -12.25 -7.50
CA ARG A 143 -5.45 -11.46 -8.10
C ARG A 143 -5.81 -9.97 -8.17
N LYS A 144 -7.05 -9.68 -8.54
CA LYS A 144 -7.53 -8.30 -8.66
C LYS A 144 -7.55 -7.58 -7.30
N ILE A 145 -8.03 -8.25 -6.25
CA ILE A 145 -8.05 -7.69 -4.89
C ILE A 145 -6.61 -7.40 -4.42
N ASN A 146 -5.67 -8.31 -4.66
CA ASN A 146 -4.26 -8.08 -4.33
C ASN A 146 -3.70 -6.85 -5.05
N LYS A 147 -3.97 -6.73 -6.34
CA LYS A 147 -3.56 -5.59 -7.13
C LYS A 147 -4.17 -4.29 -6.60
N ASP A 148 -5.44 -4.29 -6.22
CA ASP A 148 -6.12 -3.11 -5.69
C ASP A 148 -5.59 -2.72 -4.30
N ILE A 149 -5.24 -3.68 -3.46
CA ILE A 149 -4.58 -3.42 -2.17
C ILE A 149 -3.22 -2.76 -2.40
N THR A 150 -2.42 -3.30 -3.29
CA THR A 150 -1.10 -2.75 -3.63
C THR A 150 -1.23 -1.34 -4.21
N SER A 151 -2.16 -1.13 -5.16
CA SER A 151 -2.44 0.19 -5.74
C SER A 151 -2.84 1.22 -4.69
N LYS A 152 -3.67 0.83 -3.72
CA LYS A 152 -4.08 1.68 -2.62
C LYS A 152 -2.89 2.11 -1.76
N ILE A 153 -2.02 1.16 -1.39
CA ILE A 153 -0.84 1.44 -0.59
C ILE A 153 0.11 2.37 -1.33
N ILE A 154 0.33 2.13 -2.61
CA ILE A 154 1.18 2.99 -3.44
C ILE A 154 0.60 4.40 -3.57
N SER A 155 -0.72 4.53 -3.78
CA SER A 155 -1.40 5.84 -3.79
C SER A 155 -1.20 6.58 -2.47
N GLN A 156 -1.31 5.88 -1.35
CA GLN A 156 -1.06 6.46 -0.03
C GLN A 156 0.41 6.91 0.13
N LEU A 157 1.37 6.10 -0.29
CA LEU A 157 2.79 6.47 -0.25
C LEU A 157 3.06 7.70 -1.12
N THR A 158 2.49 7.77 -2.32
CA THR A 158 2.62 8.94 -3.21
C THR A 158 2.09 10.21 -2.54
N GLY A 159 0.91 10.16 -1.91
CA GLY A 159 0.35 11.28 -1.18
C GLY A 159 1.23 11.74 -0.01
N LEU A 160 1.79 10.80 0.73
CA LEU A 160 2.66 11.08 1.87
C LEU A 160 3.96 11.80 1.46
N PHE A 161 4.60 11.40 0.37
CA PHE A 161 5.84 12.03 -0.09
C PHE A 161 5.63 13.39 -0.73
N GLY A 162 4.42 13.72 -1.17
CA GLY A 162 4.11 15.04 -1.71
C GLY A 162 4.12 16.17 -0.66
N THR A 163 3.83 15.89 0.62
CA THR A 163 3.78 16.90 1.68
C THR A 163 4.39 16.41 2.99
N ALA A 164 3.81 15.41 3.64
CA ALA A 164 4.18 15.00 5.00
C ALA A 164 5.62 14.53 5.12
N LEU A 165 6.09 13.77 4.12
CA LEU A 165 7.43 13.18 4.04
C LEU A 165 8.28 13.73 2.89
N ALA A 166 7.97 14.91 2.35
CA ALA A 166 8.71 15.50 1.23
C ALA A 166 10.22 15.62 1.48
N GLY A 167 10.63 15.83 2.72
CA GLY A 167 12.04 15.86 3.08
C GLY A 167 12.74 14.52 3.17
N ASN A 168 12.01 13.40 3.06
CA ASN A 168 12.54 12.05 2.97
C ASN A 168 12.56 11.55 1.51
N SER A 169 12.35 12.43 0.54
CA SER A 169 12.42 12.13 -0.90
C SER A 169 13.76 12.62 -1.47
N LEU A 170 14.41 11.76 -2.25
CA LEU A 170 15.62 12.07 -3.01
C LEU A 170 15.33 11.90 -4.51
N ASN A 171 15.29 12.99 -5.23
CA ASN A 171 15.12 12.98 -6.67
C ASN A 171 16.48 12.98 -7.38
N LYS A 172 16.79 11.93 -8.12
CA LYS A 172 17.97 11.77 -9.00
C LYS A 172 17.57 11.73 -10.46
N ALA A 173 16.26 11.70 -10.77
CA ALA A 173 15.83 11.71 -12.16
C ALA A 173 16.28 12.99 -12.87
N VAL A 174 16.56 12.84 -14.14
CA VAL A 174 16.98 13.95 -14.99
C VAL A 174 15.86 14.99 -15.08
N ALA A 175 16.24 16.26 -15.10
CA ALA A 175 15.29 17.35 -15.34
C ALA A 175 14.75 17.30 -16.77
N ALA A 176 13.63 17.97 -16.99
CA ALA A 176 12.99 18.11 -18.29
C ALA A 176 13.95 18.55 -19.39
N GLY A 177 13.87 17.91 -20.55
CA GLY A 177 14.74 18.17 -21.70
C GLY A 177 16.18 17.68 -21.54
N GLY A 178 16.52 17.02 -20.43
CA GLY A 178 17.83 16.44 -20.21
C GLY A 178 17.92 14.99 -20.69
N THR A 179 19.14 14.51 -20.90
CA THR A 179 19.40 13.10 -21.21
C THR A 179 19.84 12.39 -19.94
N ALA A 180 19.16 11.29 -19.60
CA ALA A 180 19.52 10.48 -18.45
C ALA A 180 20.87 9.78 -18.68
N ASP A 181 21.71 9.80 -17.66
CA ASP A 181 23.02 9.16 -17.64
C ASP A 181 23.19 8.27 -16.38
N ASP A 182 24.37 7.68 -16.23
CA ASP A 182 24.68 6.80 -15.12
C ASP A 182 24.52 7.45 -13.73
N SER A 183 24.57 8.78 -13.63
CA SER A 183 24.36 9.49 -12.38
C SER A 183 22.89 9.57 -11.96
N ASN A 184 21.99 9.42 -12.92
CA ASN A 184 20.55 9.42 -12.73
C ASN A 184 19.96 8.02 -12.46
N TYR A 185 20.77 6.98 -12.70
CA TYR A 185 20.33 5.60 -12.50
C TYR A 185 20.50 5.16 -11.05
N LEU A 186 19.82 4.06 -10.72
CA LEU A 186 19.93 3.50 -9.38
C LEU A 186 21.33 2.96 -9.14
N THR A 187 21.99 3.44 -8.09
CA THR A 187 23.32 3.02 -7.65
C THR A 187 23.33 2.78 -6.15
N ALA A 188 24.36 2.06 -5.64
CA ALA A 188 24.54 1.90 -4.22
C ALA A 188 24.72 3.25 -3.50
N ALA A 189 25.33 4.23 -4.15
CA ALA A 189 25.51 5.56 -3.61
C ALA A 189 24.17 6.30 -3.49
N SER A 190 23.28 6.24 -4.50
CA SER A 190 21.97 6.88 -4.45
C SER A 190 21.07 6.26 -3.36
N VAL A 191 21.08 4.93 -3.24
CA VAL A 191 20.36 4.22 -2.16
C VAL A 191 20.88 4.60 -0.79
N THR A 192 22.22 4.67 -0.62
CA THR A 192 22.82 5.09 0.65
C THR A 192 22.44 6.54 0.98
N GLN A 193 22.51 7.46 0.01
CA GLN A 193 22.10 8.85 0.21
C GLN A 193 20.63 8.96 0.64
N ALA A 194 19.73 8.21 -0.02
CA ALA A 194 18.32 8.20 0.35
C ALA A 194 18.10 7.66 1.78
N LYS A 195 18.77 6.58 2.18
CA LYS A 195 18.70 6.05 3.54
C LYS A 195 19.13 7.07 4.61
N TYR A 196 20.22 7.77 4.37
CA TYR A 196 20.76 8.73 5.35
C TYR A 196 19.99 10.04 5.43
N LEU A 197 18.93 10.25 4.61
CA LEU A 197 17.92 11.29 4.88
C LEU A 197 17.18 11.08 6.19
N LEU A 198 17.15 9.84 6.69
CA LEU A 198 16.56 9.45 7.98
C LEU A 198 17.52 9.61 9.17
N GLY A 199 18.73 10.12 8.97
CA GLY A 199 19.71 10.25 10.03
C GLY A 199 20.01 8.91 10.70
N GLU A 200 19.83 8.82 12.00
CA GLU A 200 20.10 7.61 12.80
C GLU A 200 19.16 6.44 12.49
N LYS A 201 17.95 6.71 12.01
CA LYS A 201 16.97 5.68 11.61
C LYS A 201 17.29 4.99 10.28
N ALA A 202 18.36 5.40 9.59
CA ALA A 202 18.81 4.78 8.36
C ALA A 202 19.11 3.27 8.53
N ALA A 203 19.51 2.84 9.73
CA ALA A 203 19.80 1.44 10.04
C ALA A 203 18.54 0.54 10.03
N ASP A 204 17.37 1.10 10.30
CA ASP A 204 16.11 0.37 10.37
C ASP A 204 15.57 -0.02 8.98
N VAL A 205 16.03 0.66 7.93
CA VAL A 205 15.58 0.43 6.54
C VAL A 205 16.17 -0.87 6.02
N SER A 206 15.30 -1.79 5.61
CA SER A 206 15.71 -3.12 5.10
C SER A 206 14.99 -3.58 3.84
N VAL A 207 13.98 -2.85 3.37
CA VAL A 207 13.19 -3.18 2.18
C VAL A 207 13.35 -2.08 1.14
N LEU A 208 13.52 -2.48 -0.12
CA LEU A 208 13.57 -1.62 -1.29
C LEU A 208 12.52 -2.11 -2.30
N VAL A 209 11.52 -1.30 -2.57
CA VAL A 209 10.49 -1.58 -3.58
C VAL A 209 10.85 -0.84 -4.86
N VAL A 210 10.91 -1.54 -5.97
CA VAL A 210 11.33 -0.98 -7.28
C VAL A 210 10.38 -1.38 -8.39
N HIS A 211 10.33 -0.55 -9.42
CA HIS A 211 9.63 -0.87 -10.67
C HIS A 211 10.38 -1.95 -11.46
N PRO A 212 9.70 -2.84 -12.22
CA PRO A 212 10.34 -3.91 -13.01
C PRO A 212 11.46 -3.45 -13.95
N LEU A 213 11.33 -2.28 -14.56
CA LEU A 213 12.36 -1.74 -15.45
C LEU A 213 13.64 -1.32 -14.72
N VAL A 214 13.49 -0.82 -13.47
CA VAL A 214 14.63 -0.54 -12.60
C VAL A 214 15.28 -1.85 -12.13
N ALA A 215 14.47 -2.85 -11.79
CA ALA A 215 14.97 -4.17 -11.43
C ALA A 215 15.74 -4.82 -12.58
N ALA A 216 15.28 -4.68 -13.83
CA ALA A 216 15.98 -5.15 -15.02
C ALA A 216 17.36 -4.48 -15.19
N ASP A 217 17.47 -3.18 -14.94
CA ASP A 217 18.75 -2.47 -14.95
C ASP A 217 19.69 -2.99 -13.84
N MET A 218 19.17 -3.18 -12.62
CA MET A 218 19.92 -3.76 -11.52
C MET A 218 20.44 -5.16 -11.84
N GLU A 219 19.64 -5.98 -12.50
CA GLU A 219 20.02 -7.33 -12.92
C GLU A 219 21.09 -7.28 -14.02
N ALA A 220 20.89 -6.46 -15.05
CA ALA A 220 21.84 -6.29 -16.17
C ALA A 220 23.23 -5.80 -15.70
N ARG A 221 23.28 -4.98 -14.66
CA ARG A 221 24.51 -4.50 -14.04
C ARG A 221 25.08 -5.46 -12.98
N GLY A 222 24.43 -6.60 -12.75
CA GLY A 222 24.87 -7.59 -11.76
C GLY A 222 24.80 -7.10 -10.32
N MET A 223 23.92 -6.13 -10.03
CA MET A 223 23.79 -5.57 -8.68
C MET A 223 22.93 -6.44 -7.77
N LEU A 224 22.02 -7.25 -8.32
CA LEU A 224 21.13 -8.10 -7.54
C LEU A 224 21.83 -9.38 -7.10
N THR A 225 21.84 -9.63 -5.80
CA THR A 225 22.30 -10.89 -5.23
C THR A 225 21.07 -11.72 -4.83
N PHE A 226 20.83 -12.82 -5.51
CA PHE A 226 19.76 -13.76 -5.17
C PHE A 226 20.28 -14.76 -4.14
N LEU A 227 19.70 -14.77 -2.96
CA LEU A 227 19.98 -15.80 -1.94
C LEU A 227 19.16 -17.05 -2.26
N ASN A 228 19.84 -18.09 -2.70
CA ASN A 228 19.23 -19.41 -2.79
C ASN A 228 19.51 -20.22 -1.52
N SER A 229 18.52 -20.96 -1.06
CA SER A 229 18.54 -21.79 0.17
C SER A 229 19.54 -22.96 0.14
N GLY A 230 20.64 -22.83 -0.58
CA GLY A 230 21.64 -23.88 -0.71
C GLY A 230 23.02 -23.38 -1.13
N GLY A 231 23.28 -22.08 -1.12
CA GLY A 231 24.59 -21.53 -1.47
C GLY A 231 24.98 -21.63 -2.94
N THR A 232 24.10 -22.11 -3.78
CA THR A 232 24.25 -22.15 -5.24
C THR A 232 23.24 -21.21 -5.88
N VAL A 233 23.70 -20.32 -6.72
CA VAL A 233 22.85 -19.49 -7.58
C VAL A 233 22.21 -20.43 -8.59
N ASN A 234 21.04 -20.97 -8.28
CA ASN A 234 20.24 -21.65 -9.27
C ASN A 234 19.33 -20.60 -9.95
N TYR A 235 19.63 -20.28 -11.18
CA TYR A 235 18.60 -19.84 -12.10
C TYR A 235 17.58 -20.97 -12.11
N ALA A 236 16.43 -20.73 -11.48
CA ALA A 236 15.42 -21.76 -11.31
C ALA A 236 14.90 -22.21 -12.67
N SER A 237 15.46 -23.26 -13.19
CA SER A 237 15.01 -23.95 -14.39
C SER A 237 13.91 -24.94 -14.09
N ASN A 238 13.04 -24.69 -13.14
CA ASN A 238 11.88 -25.54 -12.89
C ASN A 238 10.62 -24.71 -12.98
N GLY A 239 10.02 -24.76 -14.16
CA GLY A 239 8.74 -24.18 -14.50
C GLY A 239 7.55 -24.73 -13.73
N VAL A 240 7.61 -24.76 -12.43
CA VAL A 240 6.47 -25.08 -11.57
C VAL A 240 6.36 -24.01 -10.52
N GLY A 241 5.44 -23.07 -10.76
CA GLY A 241 4.82 -22.29 -9.70
C GLY A 241 5.75 -21.42 -8.88
N VAL A 242 6.77 -20.83 -9.47
CA VAL A 242 7.43 -19.68 -8.83
C VAL A 242 6.46 -18.52 -8.96
N THR A 243 5.69 -18.33 -7.93
CA THR A 243 5.00 -17.06 -7.71
C THR A 243 6.04 -15.95 -7.83
N ASP A 244 5.77 -14.99 -8.68
CA ASP A 244 6.58 -13.89 -9.19
C ASP A 244 7.25 -12.97 -8.16
N THR A 245 7.66 -13.47 -7.05
CA THR A 245 8.42 -12.68 -6.07
C THR A 245 9.88 -13.07 -6.13
N GLN A 246 10.58 -12.62 -7.15
CA GLN A 246 12.04 -12.66 -7.15
C GLN A 246 12.53 -11.68 -6.07
N ILE A 247 12.82 -12.22 -4.90
CA ILE A 247 13.39 -11.45 -3.80
C ILE A 247 14.91 -11.46 -3.97
N GLY A 248 15.46 -10.35 -4.46
CA GLY A 248 16.88 -10.10 -4.50
C GLY A 248 17.35 -9.30 -3.29
N TYR A 249 18.66 -9.26 -3.06
CA TYR A 249 19.27 -8.35 -2.09
C TYR A 249 20.21 -7.37 -2.79
N PHE A 250 20.11 -6.11 -2.41
CA PHE A 250 20.96 -5.05 -2.89
C PHE A 250 21.34 -4.11 -1.74
N ALA A 251 22.62 -3.85 -1.56
CA ALA A 251 23.14 -2.97 -0.49
C ALA A 251 22.58 -3.30 0.92
N GLY A 252 22.35 -4.58 1.21
CA GLY A 252 21.77 -5.05 2.47
C GLY A 252 20.24 -4.89 2.57
N LEU A 253 19.58 -4.45 1.50
CA LEU A 253 18.14 -4.30 1.41
C LEU A 253 17.54 -5.46 0.65
N ARG A 254 16.36 -5.92 1.09
CA ARG A 254 15.53 -6.84 0.33
C ARG A 254 14.83 -6.10 -0.79
N VAL A 255 15.03 -6.52 -2.02
CA VAL A 255 14.42 -5.92 -3.20
C VAL A 255 13.10 -6.60 -3.51
N VAL A 256 12.05 -5.82 -3.63
CA VAL A 256 10.71 -6.25 -4.01
C VAL A 256 10.34 -5.55 -5.31
N VAL A 257 9.95 -6.32 -6.31
CA VAL A 257 9.59 -5.79 -7.63
C VAL A 257 8.08 -5.67 -7.73
N ASP A 258 7.59 -4.47 -8.03
CA ASP A 258 6.16 -4.21 -8.20
C ASP A 258 5.93 -3.27 -9.39
N SER A 259 5.07 -3.69 -10.33
CA SER A 259 4.76 -2.94 -11.54
C SER A 259 3.83 -1.73 -11.31
N GLN A 260 3.25 -1.61 -10.14
CA GLN A 260 2.33 -0.52 -9.79
C GLN A 260 3.05 0.70 -9.21
N VAL A 261 4.35 0.59 -8.95
CA VAL A 261 5.14 1.72 -8.46
C VAL A 261 5.06 2.88 -9.47
N PRO A 262 4.75 4.11 -9.00
CA PRO A 262 4.46 5.22 -9.90
C PRO A 262 5.69 5.66 -10.68
N THR A 263 5.43 6.13 -11.89
CA THR A 263 6.39 6.87 -12.69
C THR A 263 6.17 8.37 -12.50
N VAL A 264 7.23 9.13 -12.56
CA VAL A 264 7.21 10.59 -12.43
C VAL A 264 7.61 11.21 -13.75
N THR A 265 6.73 12.04 -14.30
CA THR A 265 7.07 12.85 -15.49
C THR A 265 7.89 14.06 -15.06
N PRO A 266 8.92 14.44 -15.82
CA PRO A 266 9.61 15.73 -15.61
C PRO A 266 8.63 16.91 -15.71
N ASP A 267 8.93 18.01 -15.02
CA ASP A 267 8.02 19.15 -14.89
C ASP A 267 7.52 19.72 -16.23
N SER A 268 8.27 19.61 -17.31
CA SER A 268 7.83 20.08 -18.64
C SER A 268 6.92 19.12 -19.37
N GLY A 269 6.95 17.83 -19.05
CA GLY A 269 6.16 16.79 -19.70
C GLY A 269 6.31 16.76 -21.22
N THR A 270 7.49 17.15 -21.76
CA THR A 270 7.73 17.22 -23.19
C THR A 270 7.88 15.80 -23.76
N THR A 271 7.26 15.56 -24.91
CA THR A 271 7.40 14.30 -25.63
C THR A 271 8.89 13.97 -25.85
N GLY A 272 9.29 12.77 -25.42
CA GLY A 272 10.66 12.29 -25.49
C GLY A 272 11.47 12.43 -24.20
N ASP A 273 10.95 13.12 -23.17
CA ASP A 273 11.62 13.20 -21.87
C ASP A 273 11.66 11.84 -21.17
N ALA A 274 12.77 11.52 -20.54
CA ALA A 274 12.93 10.28 -19.80
C ALA A 274 12.09 10.27 -18.51
N LEU A 275 11.25 9.26 -18.35
CA LEU A 275 10.45 9.09 -17.12
C LEU A 275 11.33 8.74 -15.93
N GLY A 276 11.03 9.36 -14.79
CA GLY A 276 11.54 8.93 -13.50
C GLY A 276 10.73 7.75 -12.93
N TYR A 277 11.39 6.86 -12.24
CA TYR A 277 10.79 5.71 -11.57
C TYR A 277 10.98 5.86 -10.07
N THR A 278 9.89 5.82 -9.34
CA THR A 278 9.92 5.90 -7.88
C THR A 278 10.39 4.58 -7.28
N CYS A 279 11.25 4.64 -6.30
CA CYS A 279 11.68 3.51 -5.49
C CYS A 279 11.40 3.84 -4.02
N PHE A 280 10.77 2.92 -3.29
CA PHE A 280 10.49 3.13 -1.87
C PHE A 280 11.46 2.33 -1.01
N LEU A 281 12.10 3.01 -0.08
CA LEU A 281 12.97 2.41 0.93
C LEU A 281 12.27 2.47 2.27
N ALA A 282 12.07 1.33 2.92
CA ALA A 282 11.28 1.28 4.14
C ALA A 282 11.82 0.30 5.17
N ALA A 283 11.51 0.56 6.43
CA ALA A 283 11.68 -0.42 7.50
C ALA A 283 10.57 -1.48 7.47
N PRO A 284 10.84 -2.69 8.00
CA PRO A 284 9.80 -3.70 8.14
C PRO A 284 8.70 -3.20 9.09
N GLY A 285 7.45 -3.42 8.68
CA GLY A 285 6.29 -3.03 9.47
C GLY A 285 6.05 -1.53 9.61
N VAL A 286 6.59 -0.72 8.71
CA VAL A 286 6.28 0.73 8.68
C VAL A 286 4.82 0.99 8.37
N ILE A 287 4.21 0.12 7.57
CA ILE A 287 2.78 0.15 7.27
C ILE A 287 2.08 -0.84 8.20
N ARG A 288 1.19 -0.32 9.04
CA ARG A 288 0.35 -1.13 9.92
C ARG A 288 -1.00 -1.36 9.26
N THR A 289 -1.42 -2.62 9.22
CA THR A 289 -2.70 -2.99 8.62
C THR A 289 -3.64 -3.60 9.65
N GLY A 290 -4.93 -3.33 9.44
CA GLY A 290 -6.02 -3.91 10.20
C GLY A 290 -7.30 -3.94 9.39
N SER A 291 -8.36 -4.51 9.95
CA SER A 291 -9.67 -4.56 9.32
C SER A 291 -10.78 -4.48 10.37
N GLN A 292 -11.89 -3.82 10.03
CA GLN A 292 -13.09 -3.81 10.87
C GLN A 292 -13.85 -5.13 10.78
N PHE A 293 -13.96 -5.67 9.58
CA PHE A 293 -14.61 -6.94 9.32
C PHE A 293 -13.79 -7.75 8.30
N PRO A 294 -13.88 -9.06 8.36
CA PRO A 294 -13.18 -9.92 7.40
C PRO A 294 -13.77 -9.77 6.01
N LEU A 295 -13.03 -10.26 5.00
CA LEU A 295 -13.55 -10.40 3.66
C LEU A 295 -14.88 -11.15 3.68
N THR A 296 -15.94 -10.51 3.19
CA THR A 296 -17.30 -11.06 3.16
C THR A 296 -17.68 -11.33 1.72
N ILE A 297 -18.05 -12.57 1.47
CA ILE A 297 -18.55 -13.01 0.17
C ILE A 297 -20.00 -13.44 0.35
N LYS A 298 -20.90 -12.92 -0.46
CA LYS A 298 -22.30 -13.31 -0.51
C LYS A 298 -22.64 -13.73 -1.93
N ALA A 299 -23.33 -14.85 -2.08
CA ALA A 299 -23.86 -15.28 -3.37
C ALA A 299 -25.37 -15.49 -3.27
N ASP A 300 -26.04 -15.23 -4.35
CA ASP A 300 -27.46 -15.44 -4.52
C ASP A 300 -27.75 -15.84 -5.97
N GLU A 301 -28.88 -16.49 -6.20
CA GLU A 301 -29.35 -16.93 -7.51
C GLU A 301 -30.58 -16.13 -7.88
N ASP A 302 -30.52 -15.41 -9.00
CA ASP A 302 -31.70 -14.77 -9.59
C ASP A 302 -32.38 -15.76 -10.53
N ILE A 303 -33.49 -16.34 -10.06
CA ILE A 303 -34.26 -17.33 -10.80
C ILE A 303 -34.91 -16.71 -12.04
N LEU A 304 -35.23 -15.42 -12.01
CA LEU A 304 -35.90 -14.77 -13.12
C LEU A 304 -34.97 -14.46 -14.28
N SER A 305 -33.74 -14.11 -13.99
CA SER A 305 -32.72 -13.85 -15.01
C SER A 305 -31.78 -15.01 -15.26
N LEU A 306 -31.95 -16.13 -14.57
CA LEU A 306 -31.08 -17.32 -14.64
C LEU A 306 -29.60 -16.97 -14.43
N GLN A 307 -29.32 -16.08 -13.48
CA GLN A 307 -27.99 -15.61 -13.17
C GLN A 307 -27.60 -15.96 -11.72
N ASN A 308 -26.39 -16.41 -11.55
CA ASN A 308 -25.75 -16.48 -10.24
C ASN A 308 -25.04 -15.16 -9.96
N VAL A 309 -25.38 -14.48 -8.87
CA VAL A 309 -24.79 -13.21 -8.46
C VAL A 309 -23.91 -13.43 -7.24
N MET A 310 -22.69 -12.91 -7.30
CA MET A 310 -21.74 -12.94 -6.19
C MET A 310 -21.29 -11.52 -5.88
N SER A 311 -21.39 -11.13 -4.61
CA SER A 311 -20.82 -9.87 -4.12
C SER A 311 -19.67 -10.12 -3.15
N VAL A 312 -18.62 -9.36 -3.31
CA VAL A 312 -17.45 -9.39 -2.44
C VAL A 312 -17.26 -8.02 -1.84
N THR A 313 -17.14 -7.97 -0.52
CA THR A 313 -16.89 -6.72 0.21
C THR A 313 -15.74 -6.96 1.18
N TYR A 314 -14.76 -6.07 1.15
CA TYR A 314 -13.68 -6.08 2.11
C TYR A 314 -13.43 -4.67 2.64
N ASN A 315 -12.92 -4.63 3.85
CA ASN A 315 -12.58 -3.40 4.54
C ASN A 315 -11.13 -3.53 5.01
N ARG A 316 -10.38 -2.47 4.80
CA ARG A 316 -8.97 -2.46 5.17
C ARG A 316 -8.52 -1.08 5.59
N LEU A 317 -7.79 -1.04 6.68
CA LEU A 317 -7.03 0.10 7.15
C LEU A 317 -5.55 -0.20 6.90
N ASP A 318 -4.87 0.65 6.13
CA ASP A 318 -3.42 0.66 6.02
C ASP A 318 -2.95 2.03 6.50
N HIS A 319 -2.07 2.05 7.49
CA HIS A 319 -1.63 3.28 8.11
C HIS A 319 -0.11 3.29 8.29
N VAL A 320 0.52 4.37 7.85
CA VAL A 320 1.94 4.64 8.08
C VAL A 320 2.06 5.37 9.42
N LEU A 321 2.74 4.75 10.38
CA LEU A 321 2.89 5.32 11.71
C LEU A 321 3.64 6.66 11.65
N GLY A 322 3.12 7.64 12.37
CA GLY A 322 3.69 9.00 12.41
C GLY A 322 3.10 9.96 11.39
N THR A 323 2.11 9.52 10.62
CA THR A 323 1.38 10.37 9.68
C THR A 323 -0.09 10.47 10.07
N SER A 324 -0.80 11.48 9.59
CA SER A 324 -2.21 11.68 9.87
C SER A 324 -2.96 12.03 8.59
N TYR A 325 -4.09 11.39 8.38
CA TYR A 325 -4.99 11.64 7.25
C TYR A 325 -6.11 12.61 7.67
N SER A 326 -6.38 13.60 6.83
CA SER A 326 -7.40 14.64 7.06
C SER A 326 -8.35 14.84 5.87
N GLY A 327 -8.31 13.96 4.87
CA GLY A 327 -9.18 14.01 3.69
C GLY A 327 -10.57 13.39 3.90
N ASP A 328 -11.20 12.99 2.81
CA ASP A 328 -12.56 12.44 2.80
C ASP A 328 -12.69 11.17 3.66
N MET A 329 -13.90 10.99 4.25
CA MET A 329 -14.21 9.84 5.10
C MET A 329 -14.25 8.50 4.34
N HIS A 330 -14.50 8.53 3.03
CA HIS A 330 -14.50 7.37 2.14
C HIS A 330 -13.53 7.58 0.98
N PRO A 331 -12.22 7.59 1.25
CA PRO A 331 -11.25 8.02 0.27
C PRO A 331 -11.20 7.08 -0.94
N THR A 332 -11.11 7.68 -2.13
CA THR A 332 -10.71 7.01 -3.36
C THR A 332 -9.18 6.88 -3.40
N ASN A 333 -8.66 6.17 -4.39
CA ASN A 333 -7.20 6.13 -4.56
C ASN A 333 -6.62 7.51 -4.94
N SER A 334 -7.42 8.35 -5.60
CA SER A 334 -7.06 9.73 -5.91
C SER A 334 -6.93 10.58 -4.65
N ASP A 335 -7.88 10.45 -3.71
CA ASP A 335 -7.85 11.19 -2.44
C ASP A 335 -6.68 10.73 -1.55
N LEU A 336 -6.33 9.46 -1.60
CA LEU A 336 -5.15 8.93 -0.91
C LEU A 336 -3.84 9.41 -1.53
N ALA A 337 -3.82 9.66 -2.84
CA ALA A 337 -2.65 10.18 -3.55
C ALA A 337 -2.52 11.70 -3.44
N ASP A 338 -3.55 12.41 -2.99
CA ASP A 338 -3.50 13.86 -2.82
C ASP A 338 -2.64 14.23 -1.60
N PRO A 339 -1.52 14.96 -1.81
CA PRO A 339 -0.63 15.38 -0.74
C PRO A 339 -1.29 16.28 0.31
N SER A 340 -2.32 17.05 -0.06
CA SER A 340 -3.01 17.98 0.84
C SER A 340 -3.78 17.27 1.95
N ASN A 341 -4.12 15.98 1.76
CA ASN A 341 -4.85 15.16 2.72
C ASN A 341 -3.96 14.52 3.78
N TRP A 342 -2.64 14.74 3.72
CA TRP A 342 -1.68 14.13 4.62
C TRP A 342 -0.87 15.16 5.40
N SER A 343 -0.65 14.88 6.67
CA SER A 343 0.20 15.67 7.54
C SER A 343 1.13 14.78 8.37
N LEU A 344 2.25 15.33 8.79
CA LEU A 344 3.14 14.68 9.72
C LEU A 344 2.55 14.79 11.13
N ALA A 345 2.37 13.64 11.80
CA ALA A 345 1.91 13.59 13.18
C ALA A 345 3.07 13.62 14.18
N TYR A 346 4.22 13.03 13.82
CA TYR A 346 5.41 13.06 14.65
C TYR A 346 6.11 14.41 14.58
N THR A 347 6.88 14.76 15.60
CA THR A 347 7.66 16.00 15.67
C THR A 347 8.74 16.06 14.59
N SER A 348 9.37 14.92 14.25
CA SER A 348 10.37 14.82 13.18
C SER A 348 9.99 13.78 12.16
N ARG A 349 10.17 14.13 10.87
CA ARG A 349 9.98 13.20 9.74
C ARG A 349 10.95 12.02 9.76
N GLU A 350 12.13 12.20 10.36
CA GLU A 350 13.16 11.16 10.49
C GLU A 350 12.70 9.99 11.35
N ASN A 351 11.71 10.21 12.23
CA ASN A 351 11.10 9.17 13.03
C ASN A 351 10.19 8.23 12.24
N VAL A 352 9.85 8.57 10.99
CA VAL A 352 9.14 7.70 10.05
C VAL A 352 10.17 7.03 9.14
N PRO A 353 10.51 5.74 9.33
CA PRO A 353 11.58 5.07 8.59
C PRO A 353 11.12 4.66 7.18
N LEU A 354 10.81 5.66 6.37
CA LEU A 354 10.32 5.57 5.00
C LEU A 354 10.96 6.67 4.16
N CYS A 355 11.59 6.28 3.04
CA CYS A 355 12.20 7.20 2.08
C CYS A 355 11.73 6.89 0.67
N GLU A 356 11.74 7.92 -0.15
CA GLU A 356 11.52 7.85 -1.58
C GLU A 356 12.82 8.16 -2.32
N LEU A 357 13.09 7.41 -3.37
CA LEU A 357 14.18 7.65 -4.31
C LEU A 357 13.64 7.61 -5.73
N ILE A 358 13.74 8.70 -6.46
CA ILE A 358 13.31 8.79 -7.86
C ILE A 358 14.55 8.71 -8.75
N VAL A 359 14.56 7.74 -9.68
CA VAL A 359 15.68 7.48 -10.58
C VAL A 359 15.20 7.25 -12.01
N ASN A 360 16.08 7.44 -12.99
CA ASN A 360 15.84 6.96 -14.33
C ASN A 360 16.39 5.53 -14.50
N THR A 361 16.12 4.92 -15.64
CA THR A 361 16.68 3.64 -16.04
C THR A 361 16.95 3.66 -17.54
N PRO A 362 18.02 3.00 -18.05
CA PRO A 362 18.31 2.92 -19.48
C PRO A 362 17.21 2.18 -20.26
N TYR A 363 16.41 1.37 -19.56
CA TYR A 363 15.24 0.67 -20.14
C TYR A 363 13.95 1.44 -19.97
N GLY A 364 14.03 2.69 -19.47
CA GLY A 364 12.88 3.53 -19.17
C GLY A 364 12.09 3.92 -20.40
N MET A 365 10.81 4.18 -20.20
CA MET A 365 9.96 4.78 -21.21
C MET A 365 10.19 6.30 -21.22
N THR A 366 9.85 6.91 -22.36
CA THR A 366 9.80 8.36 -22.52
C THR A 366 8.35 8.84 -22.46
N VAL A 367 8.16 10.12 -22.20
CA VAL A 367 6.84 10.77 -22.28
C VAL A 367 6.35 10.68 -23.74
N GLU A 368 5.13 10.14 -23.93
CA GLU A 368 4.47 10.03 -25.24
C GLU A 368 3.80 11.35 -25.68
#